data_8f79746965a6deb29805eac377e6bc6e
#
_entry.id   8f79746965a6deb29805eac377e6bc6e
#
_cell.length_a   1.000
_cell.length_b   1.000
_cell.length_c   1.000
_cell.angle_alpha   90.00
_cell.angle_beta   90.00
_cell.angle_gamma   90.00
#
_symmetry.space_group_name_H-M   'P 1'
#
loop_
_entity.id
_entity.type
_entity.pdbx_description
1 polymer ?
#
loop_
_entity_poly.entity_id
_entity_poly.type
_entity_poly.pdbx_seq_one_letter_code
_entity_poly.pdbx_strand_id
1 'polypeptide(L)'
;PWHLDDVTQIVEGVGDKLDVMMVPKVEGPWDIHYMDQLLALLEARHGLTKPILLHAILETAEGVANVEAIAGASPRMQGISLGPADLAASRKMKTTRVGGGHPGYRVIEDPVGEGASRAAAQQDLWHYTFAKMVDACAAHDIKPFYGPFGAIDDPQGCEQQFRNAFIMGCVGAWSLHPSQISIAKKVFNPDPAEVAFAKRILEAMPDGSGVAMLDGKMQDDATWKQAKVIVDLAKLVAAKDAEMAAIYGL
;
A
#
# COMPACT_ATOMS: atom_id res chain seq x y z
N PRO A 1 -10.32 -20.82 16.28
CA PRO A 1 -10.06 -22.12 16.93
C PRO A 1 -8.85 -22.82 16.28
N TRP A 2 -8.61 -22.71 14.97
CA TRP A 2 -7.55 -23.42 14.25
C TRP A 2 -6.25 -22.64 14.03
N HIS A 3 -6.22 -21.37 14.40
CA HIS A 3 -5.10 -20.47 14.13
C HIS A 3 -3.75 -21.00 14.61
N LEU A 4 -3.69 -21.55 15.84
CA LEU A 4 -2.46 -22.13 16.40
C LEU A 4 -1.98 -23.33 15.57
N ASP A 5 -2.89 -24.23 15.21
CA ASP A 5 -2.58 -25.44 14.47
C ASP A 5 -2.12 -25.09 13.05
N ASP A 6 -2.83 -24.18 12.37
CA ASP A 6 -2.49 -23.71 11.03
C ASP A 6 -1.10 -23.08 10.98
N VAL A 7 -0.80 -22.16 11.89
CA VAL A 7 0.52 -21.51 11.96
C VAL A 7 1.61 -22.53 12.27
N THR A 8 1.36 -23.44 13.20
CA THR A 8 2.33 -24.50 13.58
C THR A 8 2.63 -25.38 12.37
N GLN A 9 1.61 -25.86 11.66
CA GLN A 9 1.80 -26.73 10.49
C GLN A 9 2.53 -26.02 9.33
N ILE A 10 2.22 -24.75 9.07
CA ILE A 10 2.89 -23.97 8.02
C ILE A 10 4.37 -23.77 8.36
N VAL A 11 4.68 -23.36 9.60
CA VAL A 11 6.08 -23.14 10.01
C VAL A 11 6.87 -24.43 10.02
N GLU A 12 6.29 -25.53 10.51
CA GLU A 12 6.92 -26.85 10.49
C GLU A 12 7.19 -27.34 9.06
N GLY A 13 6.22 -27.16 8.14
CA GLY A 13 6.31 -27.70 6.79
C GLY A 13 7.17 -26.87 5.82
N VAL A 14 7.14 -25.53 5.91
CA VAL A 14 7.75 -24.62 4.93
C VAL A 14 8.35 -23.34 5.53
N GLY A 15 8.57 -23.30 6.85
CA GLY A 15 9.05 -22.09 7.53
C GLY A 15 10.38 -21.56 7.00
N ASP A 16 11.27 -22.43 6.51
CA ASP A 16 12.54 -22.06 5.88
C ASP A 16 12.38 -21.29 4.55
N LYS A 17 11.22 -21.39 3.92
CA LYS A 17 10.86 -20.74 2.64
C LYS A 17 9.90 -19.58 2.81
N LEU A 18 9.38 -19.38 4.02
CA LEU A 18 8.39 -18.37 4.30
C LEU A 18 9.05 -17.04 4.69
N ASP A 19 8.85 -15.99 3.91
CA ASP A 19 9.38 -14.67 4.20
C ASP A 19 8.45 -13.86 5.11
N VAL A 20 7.14 -13.94 4.86
CA VAL A 20 6.12 -13.11 5.53
C VAL A 20 4.88 -13.94 5.80
N MET A 21 4.30 -13.78 6.98
CA MET A 21 2.98 -14.34 7.33
C MET A 21 1.95 -13.22 7.41
N MET A 22 0.84 -13.38 6.68
CA MET A 22 -0.27 -12.44 6.72
C MET A 22 -1.23 -12.81 7.85
N VAL A 23 -1.56 -11.82 8.68
CA VAL A 23 -2.45 -11.96 9.84
C VAL A 23 -3.76 -11.25 9.54
N PRO A 24 -4.88 -11.98 9.36
CA PRO A 24 -6.18 -11.38 9.11
C PRO A 24 -6.80 -10.81 10.39
N LYS A 25 -7.72 -9.87 10.22
CA LYS A 25 -8.58 -9.31 11.28
C LYS A 25 -7.81 -8.83 12.51
N VAL A 26 -6.67 -8.19 12.27
CA VAL A 26 -5.89 -7.57 13.34
C VAL A 26 -6.69 -6.40 13.91
N GLU A 27 -6.98 -6.44 15.20
CA GLU A 27 -7.77 -5.42 15.91
C GLU A 27 -6.93 -4.53 16.82
N GLY A 28 -5.71 -5.00 17.19
CA GLY A 28 -4.83 -4.23 18.03
C GLY A 28 -3.39 -4.79 18.07
N PRO A 29 -2.48 -4.10 18.79
CA PRO A 29 -1.09 -4.55 18.95
C PRO A 29 -0.97 -5.92 19.62
N TRP A 30 -1.95 -6.32 20.42
CA TRP A 30 -1.98 -7.62 21.10
C TRP A 30 -2.00 -8.80 20.13
N ASP A 31 -2.67 -8.66 18.97
CA ASP A 31 -2.71 -9.72 17.93
C ASP A 31 -1.32 -9.90 17.31
N ILE A 32 -0.62 -8.79 17.08
CA ILE A 32 0.76 -8.81 16.57
C ILE A 32 1.72 -9.37 17.62
N HIS A 33 1.59 -8.98 18.88
CA HIS A 33 2.43 -9.51 19.97
C HIS A 33 2.26 -11.02 20.12
N TYR A 34 1.01 -11.52 20.03
CA TYR A 34 0.74 -12.96 20.08
C TYR A 34 1.45 -13.69 18.93
N MET A 35 1.33 -13.17 17.69
CA MET A 35 1.97 -13.77 16.53
C MET A 35 3.50 -13.71 16.60
N ASP A 36 4.06 -12.61 17.06
CA ASP A 36 5.50 -12.45 17.23
C ASP A 36 6.05 -13.51 18.19
N GLN A 37 5.44 -13.68 19.36
CA GLN A 37 5.85 -14.68 20.35
C GLN A 37 5.68 -16.11 19.82
N LEU A 38 4.56 -16.41 19.16
CA LEU A 38 4.32 -17.73 18.57
C LEU A 38 5.38 -18.07 17.51
N LEU A 39 5.66 -17.14 16.59
CA LEU A 39 6.67 -17.34 15.55
C LEU A 39 8.07 -17.51 16.17
N ALA A 40 8.43 -16.71 17.16
CA ALA A 40 9.72 -16.84 17.84
C ALA A 40 9.92 -18.24 18.48
N LEU A 41 8.88 -18.77 19.09
CA LEU A 41 8.93 -20.13 19.67
C LEU A 41 9.03 -21.22 18.61
N LEU A 42 8.27 -21.10 17.52
CA LEU A 42 8.29 -22.06 16.41
C LEU A 42 9.62 -22.01 15.64
N GLU A 43 10.14 -20.82 15.36
CA GLU A 43 11.46 -20.63 14.74
C GLU A 43 12.56 -21.28 15.55
N ALA A 44 12.58 -21.03 16.86
CA ALA A 44 13.54 -21.66 17.76
C ALA A 44 13.40 -23.20 17.79
N ARG A 45 12.17 -23.70 17.81
CA ARG A 45 11.86 -25.14 17.80
C ARG A 45 12.36 -25.84 16.54
N HIS A 46 12.20 -25.19 15.38
CA HIS A 46 12.54 -25.75 14.08
C HIS A 46 13.92 -25.30 13.57
N GLY A 47 14.68 -24.54 14.36
CA GLY A 47 16.03 -24.10 14.02
C GLY A 47 16.09 -23.14 12.83
N LEU A 48 15.04 -22.34 12.63
CA LEU A 48 15.01 -21.32 11.58
C LEU A 48 15.96 -20.18 11.93
N THR A 49 16.81 -19.78 11.00
CA THR A 49 17.81 -18.72 11.18
C THR A 49 17.34 -17.36 10.69
N LYS A 50 16.29 -17.33 9.86
CA LYS A 50 15.69 -16.12 9.33
C LYS A 50 14.32 -15.90 9.99
N PRO A 51 14.05 -14.74 10.60
CA PRO A 51 12.77 -14.47 11.19
C PRO A 51 11.69 -14.34 10.09
N ILE A 52 10.52 -14.94 10.33
CA ILE A 52 9.33 -14.75 9.51
C ILE A 52 8.72 -13.40 9.87
N LEU A 53 8.54 -12.53 8.88
CA LEU A 53 7.95 -11.22 9.07
C LEU A 53 6.42 -11.30 9.18
N LEU A 54 5.81 -10.23 9.69
CA LEU A 54 4.37 -10.12 9.85
C LEU A 54 3.79 -9.05 8.92
N HIS A 55 2.64 -9.36 8.35
CA HIS A 55 1.86 -8.45 7.54
C HIS A 55 0.41 -8.44 8.03
N ALA A 56 -0.06 -7.31 8.56
CA ALA A 56 -1.42 -7.19 9.08
C ALA A 56 -2.44 -6.91 7.97
N ILE A 57 -3.64 -7.49 8.07
CA ILE A 57 -4.77 -7.10 7.23
C ILE A 57 -5.70 -6.20 8.06
N LEU A 58 -5.84 -4.95 7.62
CA LEU A 58 -6.65 -3.91 8.22
C LEU A 58 -8.08 -4.03 7.69
N GLU A 59 -8.91 -4.81 8.36
CA GLU A 59 -10.23 -5.20 7.86
C GLU A 59 -11.34 -5.20 8.92
N THR A 60 -11.07 -4.58 10.08
CA THR A 60 -12.06 -4.31 11.11
C THR A 60 -12.08 -2.84 11.50
N ALA A 61 -13.21 -2.34 11.99
CA ALA A 61 -13.31 -0.96 12.46
C ALA A 61 -12.39 -0.70 13.65
N GLU A 62 -12.20 -1.69 14.53
CA GLU A 62 -11.28 -1.63 15.66
C GLU A 62 -9.83 -1.60 15.21
N GLY A 63 -9.44 -2.44 14.26
CA GLY A 63 -8.10 -2.40 13.65
C GLY A 63 -7.78 -1.04 13.03
N VAL A 64 -8.74 -0.41 12.33
CA VAL A 64 -8.55 0.94 11.80
C VAL A 64 -8.39 1.98 12.91
N ALA A 65 -9.11 1.85 14.02
CA ALA A 65 -8.93 2.72 15.17
C ALA A 65 -7.53 2.61 15.78
N ASN A 66 -6.94 1.41 15.79
CA ASN A 66 -5.67 1.07 16.42
C ASN A 66 -4.48 0.97 15.45
N VAL A 67 -4.62 1.38 14.18
CA VAL A 67 -3.62 1.12 13.13
C VAL A 67 -2.21 1.63 13.45
N GLU A 68 -2.09 2.76 14.13
CA GLU A 68 -0.80 3.34 14.54
C GLU A 68 -0.09 2.42 15.57
N ALA A 69 -0.83 1.93 16.56
CA ALA A 69 -0.30 0.97 17.54
C ALA A 69 0.04 -0.39 16.90
N ILE A 70 -0.75 -0.85 15.92
CA ILE A 70 -0.49 -2.07 15.16
C ILE A 70 0.80 -1.94 14.36
N ALA A 71 1.01 -0.82 13.65
CA ALA A 71 2.17 -0.59 12.81
C ALA A 71 3.50 -0.68 13.60
N GLY A 72 3.52 -0.20 14.83
CA GLY A 72 4.69 -0.21 15.70
C GLY A 72 4.78 -1.40 16.66
N ALA A 73 3.89 -2.39 16.57
CA ALA A 73 3.75 -3.43 17.60
C ALA A 73 4.92 -4.44 17.68
N SER A 74 5.66 -4.64 16.59
CA SER A 74 6.76 -5.61 16.55
C SER A 74 7.81 -5.22 15.49
N PRO A 75 9.10 -5.51 15.73
CA PRO A 75 10.13 -5.36 14.71
C PRO A 75 9.96 -6.33 13.52
N ARG A 76 9.05 -7.31 13.64
CA ARG A 76 8.69 -8.22 12.53
C ARG A 76 7.69 -7.60 11.55
N MET A 77 7.08 -6.47 11.87
CA MET A 77 6.10 -5.84 10.99
C MET A 77 6.76 -5.42 9.67
N GLN A 78 6.29 -6.02 8.57
CA GLN A 78 6.73 -5.73 7.21
C GLN A 78 5.77 -4.77 6.50
N GLY A 79 4.47 -4.86 6.80
CA GLY A 79 3.49 -4.02 6.15
C GLY A 79 2.06 -4.25 6.65
N ILE A 80 1.16 -3.44 6.10
CA ILE A 80 -0.28 -3.52 6.34
C ILE A 80 -1.01 -3.44 5.01
N SER A 81 -2.03 -4.30 4.83
CA SER A 81 -2.95 -4.26 3.69
C SER A 81 -4.33 -3.84 4.12
N LEU A 82 -5.02 -3.10 3.27
CA LEU A 82 -6.44 -2.81 3.43
C LEU A 82 -7.29 -4.02 3.02
N GLY A 83 -8.20 -4.48 3.89
CA GLY A 83 -9.21 -5.51 3.62
C GLY A 83 -10.62 -4.92 3.49
N PRO A 84 -11.02 -4.37 2.33
CA PRO A 84 -12.22 -3.55 2.21
C PRO A 84 -13.54 -4.33 2.39
N ALA A 85 -13.59 -5.63 2.07
CA ALA A 85 -14.81 -6.43 2.18
C ALA A 85 -15.23 -6.65 3.64
N ASP A 86 -14.34 -7.20 4.45
CA ASP A 86 -14.57 -7.43 5.87
C ASP A 86 -14.71 -6.11 6.62
N LEU A 87 -13.93 -5.08 6.24
CA LEU A 87 -14.05 -3.74 6.83
C LEU A 87 -15.42 -3.11 6.56
N ALA A 88 -15.97 -3.28 5.36
CA ALA A 88 -17.33 -2.82 5.06
C ALA A 88 -18.37 -3.51 5.96
N ALA A 89 -18.23 -4.81 6.15
CA ALA A 89 -19.09 -5.57 7.05
C ALA A 89 -18.94 -5.11 8.51
N SER A 90 -17.71 -4.97 9.00
CA SER A 90 -17.38 -4.50 10.35
C SER A 90 -17.98 -3.10 10.64
N ARG A 91 -17.90 -2.20 9.64
CA ARG A 91 -18.47 -0.84 9.69
C ARG A 91 -20.00 -0.81 9.48
N LYS A 92 -20.64 -1.94 9.17
CA LYS A 92 -22.05 -2.01 8.80
C LYS A 92 -22.40 -1.10 7.61
N MET A 93 -21.48 -0.99 6.64
CA MET A 93 -21.67 -0.20 5.43
C MET A 93 -22.83 -0.75 4.59
N LYS A 94 -23.48 0.13 3.84
CA LYS A 94 -24.65 -0.22 3.02
C LYS A 94 -24.24 -0.45 1.55
N THR A 95 -23.20 -1.25 1.37
CA THR A 95 -22.68 -1.65 0.05
C THR A 95 -22.12 -3.06 0.10
N THR A 96 -22.19 -3.76 -1.01
CA THR A 96 -21.56 -5.08 -1.21
C THR A 96 -20.34 -4.99 -2.15
N ARG A 97 -19.95 -3.79 -2.55
CA ARG A 97 -18.76 -3.61 -3.42
C ARG A 97 -17.48 -3.85 -2.63
N VAL A 98 -16.55 -4.58 -3.26
CA VAL A 98 -15.24 -4.89 -2.69
C VAL A 98 -14.21 -3.94 -3.30
N GLY A 99 -13.76 -2.98 -2.51
CA GLY A 99 -12.84 -1.93 -2.96
C GLY A 99 -13.47 -0.94 -3.94
N GLY A 100 -12.71 0.04 -4.33
CA GLY A 100 -13.14 1.07 -5.27
C GLY A 100 -14.22 2.02 -4.76
N GLY A 101 -14.60 2.95 -5.62
CA GLY A 101 -15.66 3.92 -5.32
C GLY A 101 -17.06 3.32 -5.46
N HIS A 102 -18.05 4.01 -4.94
CA HIS A 102 -19.47 3.65 -5.08
C HIS A 102 -20.23 4.73 -5.87
N PRO A 103 -21.01 4.37 -6.91
CA PRO A 103 -21.69 5.36 -7.77
C PRO A 103 -22.63 6.31 -7.03
N GLY A 104 -23.18 5.87 -5.89
CA GLY A 104 -24.05 6.67 -5.03
C GLY A 104 -23.30 7.52 -3.99
N TYR A 105 -21.97 7.36 -3.84
CA TYR A 105 -21.18 8.16 -2.90
C TYR A 105 -20.48 9.30 -3.66
N ARG A 106 -21.13 10.48 -3.69
CA ARG A 106 -20.74 11.60 -4.55
C ARG A 106 -20.72 12.91 -3.78
N VAL A 107 -19.86 13.82 -4.20
CA VAL A 107 -20.01 15.27 -3.95
C VAL A 107 -20.82 15.84 -5.10
N ILE A 108 -21.84 16.59 -4.76
CA ILE A 108 -22.70 17.31 -5.73
C ILE A 108 -22.34 18.78 -5.60
N GLU A 109 -21.86 19.35 -6.69
CA GLU A 109 -21.50 20.77 -6.75
C GLU A 109 -22.77 21.63 -6.96
N ASP A 110 -22.77 22.83 -6.42
CA ASP A 110 -23.83 23.77 -6.71
C ASP A 110 -23.76 24.26 -8.16
N PRO A 111 -24.92 24.45 -8.82
CA PRO A 111 -24.93 24.87 -10.21
C PRO A 111 -24.35 26.29 -10.33
N VAL A 112 -23.47 26.49 -11.31
CA VAL A 112 -22.90 27.80 -11.63
C VAL A 112 -23.70 28.40 -12.78
N GLY A 113 -24.58 29.37 -12.48
CA GLY A 113 -25.44 30.04 -13.43
C GLY A 113 -26.88 29.54 -13.47
N GLU A 114 -27.78 30.41 -14.00
CA GLU A 114 -29.20 30.11 -14.12
C GLU A 114 -29.46 28.98 -15.12
N GLY A 115 -30.19 27.94 -14.69
CA GLY A 115 -30.49 26.78 -15.52
C GLY A 115 -29.36 25.76 -15.66
N ALA A 116 -28.22 25.93 -14.98
CA ALA A 116 -27.13 24.96 -15.00
C ALA A 116 -27.50 23.68 -14.25
N SER A 117 -27.05 22.52 -14.76
CA SER A 117 -27.16 21.24 -14.07
C SER A 117 -26.10 21.13 -12.98
N ARG A 118 -26.39 20.42 -11.89
CA ARG A 118 -25.40 20.12 -10.85
C ARG A 118 -24.39 19.11 -11.38
N ALA A 119 -23.12 19.42 -11.30
CA ALA A 119 -22.05 18.44 -11.50
C ALA A 119 -21.95 17.51 -10.27
N ALA A 120 -21.50 16.29 -10.51
CA ALA A 120 -21.29 15.33 -9.43
C ALA A 120 -19.97 14.60 -9.62
N ALA A 121 -19.10 14.66 -8.64
CA ALA A 121 -17.85 13.90 -8.58
C ALA A 121 -17.99 12.71 -7.62
N GLN A 122 -17.50 11.56 -8.05
CA GLN A 122 -17.45 10.36 -7.20
C GLN A 122 -16.36 10.53 -6.14
N GLN A 123 -16.69 10.15 -4.90
CA GLN A 123 -15.71 10.10 -3.81
C GLN A 123 -15.19 8.67 -3.61
N ASP A 124 -13.98 8.56 -3.09
CA ASP A 124 -13.40 7.29 -2.65
C ASP A 124 -13.88 6.96 -1.24
N LEU A 125 -14.58 5.84 -1.09
CA LEU A 125 -15.07 5.34 0.20
C LEU A 125 -13.95 4.98 1.17
N TRP A 126 -12.77 4.67 0.64
CA TRP A 126 -11.65 4.10 1.39
C TRP A 126 -10.56 5.12 1.68
N HIS A 127 -10.64 6.32 1.08
CA HIS A 127 -9.60 7.35 1.15
C HIS A 127 -9.10 7.60 2.58
N TYR A 128 -10.01 7.89 3.51
CA TYR A 128 -9.65 8.11 4.91
C TYR A 128 -8.88 6.92 5.52
N THR A 129 -9.36 5.70 5.26
CA THR A 129 -8.78 4.49 5.85
C THR A 129 -7.39 4.21 5.33
N PHE A 130 -7.20 4.26 4.00
CA PHE A 130 -5.87 3.98 3.46
C PHE A 130 -4.89 5.14 3.68
N ALA A 131 -5.34 6.39 3.72
CA ALA A 131 -4.49 7.52 4.11
C ALA A 131 -3.96 7.33 5.55
N LYS A 132 -4.84 7.03 6.50
CA LYS A 132 -4.45 6.74 7.89
C LYS A 132 -3.50 5.54 7.99
N MET A 133 -3.73 4.49 7.20
CA MET A 133 -2.84 3.33 7.13
C MET A 133 -1.47 3.69 6.56
N VAL A 134 -1.42 4.50 5.51
CA VAL A 134 -0.15 4.97 4.90
C VAL A 134 0.65 5.79 5.90
N ASP A 135 0.02 6.72 6.62
CA ASP A 135 0.68 7.53 7.65
C ASP A 135 1.27 6.65 8.75
N ALA A 136 0.50 5.67 9.25
CA ALA A 136 0.98 4.73 10.26
C ALA A 136 2.16 3.88 9.75
N CYS A 137 2.08 3.38 8.52
CA CYS A 137 3.16 2.60 7.91
C CYS A 137 4.42 3.45 7.71
N ALA A 138 4.27 4.68 7.23
CA ALA A 138 5.39 5.61 7.01
C ALA A 138 6.10 5.97 8.33
N ALA A 139 5.35 6.18 9.41
CA ALA A 139 5.90 6.48 10.73
C ALA A 139 6.78 5.35 11.31
N HIS A 140 6.57 4.11 10.87
CA HIS A 140 7.29 2.92 11.34
C HIS A 140 8.16 2.24 10.27
N ASP A 141 8.34 2.89 9.10
CA ASP A 141 9.12 2.37 7.95
C ASP A 141 8.68 0.97 7.47
N ILE A 142 7.37 0.69 7.53
CA ILE A 142 6.76 -0.53 7.00
C ILE A 142 5.95 -0.23 5.73
N LYS A 143 5.52 -1.27 5.00
CA LYS A 143 4.97 -1.12 3.65
C LYS A 143 3.44 -1.11 3.65
N PRO A 144 2.77 -0.04 3.17
CA PRO A 144 1.33 -0.01 2.95
C PRO A 144 0.97 -0.65 1.61
N PHE A 145 -0.07 -1.50 1.63
CA PHE A 145 -0.64 -2.11 0.42
C PHE A 145 -2.12 -1.78 0.31
N TYR A 146 -2.55 -1.41 -0.89
CA TYR A 146 -3.97 -1.24 -1.15
C TYR A 146 -4.68 -2.61 -1.21
N GLY A 147 -5.97 -2.61 -0.87
CA GLY A 147 -6.80 -3.80 -0.91
C GLY A 147 -7.22 -4.24 -2.32
N PRO A 148 -8.01 -5.31 -2.40
CA PRO A 148 -8.51 -5.80 -3.66
C PRO A 148 -9.55 -4.86 -4.29
N PHE A 149 -9.61 -4.91 -5.63
CA PHE A 149 -10.68 -4.29 -6.44
C PHE A 149 -11.58 -5.39 -7.00
N GLY A 150 -12.87 -5.42 -6.54
CA GLY A 150 -13.76 -6.56 -6.80
C GLY A 150 -14.40 -6.60 -8.19
N ALA A 151 -14.53 -5.46 -8.90
CA ALA A 151 -15.12 -5.40 -10.22
C ALA A 151 -14.08 -5.79 -11.29
N ILE A 152 -13.96 -7.11 -11.56
CA ILE A 152 -12.93 -7.67 -12.47
C ILE A 152 -13.17 -7.20 -13.93
N ASP A 153 -14.40 -6.90 -14.29
CA ASP A 153 -14.84 -6.41 -15.59
C ASP A 153 -14.69 -4.88 -15.78
N ASP A 154 -14.16 -4.17 -14.77
CA ASP A 154 -13.87 -2.74 -14.81
C ASP A 154 -12.36 -2.46 -14.70
N PRO A 155 -11.57 -2.65 -15.77
CA PRO A 155 -10.14 -2.42 -15.74
C PRO A 155 -9.76 -0.93 -15.54
N GLN A 156 -10.59 0.00 -15.99
CA GLN A 156 -10.35 1.43 -15.79
C GLN A 156 -10.54 1.83 -14.34
N GLY A 157 -11.58 1.36 -13.67
CA GLY A 157 -11.79 1.58 -12.25
C GLY A 157 -10.68 0.96 -11.41
N CYS A 158 -10.22 -0.24 -11.77
CA CYS A 158 -9.08 -0.89 -11.14
C CYS A 158 -7.79 -0.05 -11.28
N GLU A 159 -7.45 0.39 -12.49
CA GLU A 159 -6.28 1.23 -12.74
C GLU A 159 -6.35 2.54 -11.95
N GLN A 160 -7.50 3.20 -11.94
CA GLN A 160 -7.69 4.45 -11.21
C GLN A 160 -7.51 4.28 -9.71
N GLN A 161 -8.08 3.22 -9.12
CA GLN A 161 -7.96 2.97 -7.69
C GLN A 161 -6.51 2.62 -7.29
N PHE A 162 -5.84 1.79 -8.07
CA PHE A 162 -4.45 1.46 -7.84
C PHE A 162 -3.54 2.69 -7.98
N ARG A 163 -3.83 3.58 -8.95
CA ARG A 163 -3.09 4.83 -9.14
C ARG A 163 -3.29 5.80 -7.96
N ASN A 164 -4.51 5.93 -7.45
CA ASN A 164 -4.78 6.72 -6.25
C ASN A 164 -3.98 6.20 -5.05
N ALA A 165 -3.95 4.89 -4.87
CA ALA A 165 -3.19 4.25 -3.81
C ALA A 165 -1.67 4.44 -3.98
N PHE A 166 -1.14 4.29 -5.20
CA PHE A 166 0.26 4.53 -5.51
C PHE A 166 0.69 5.97 -5.21
N ILE A 167 -0.08 6.95 -5.68
CA ILE A 167 0.19 8.39 -5.43
C ILE A 167 0.16 8.70 -3.93
N MET A 168 -0.72 8.06 -3.18
CA MET A 168 -0.83 8.25 -1.73
C MET A 168 0.33 7.59 -0.95
N GLY A 169 1.09 6.68 -1.56
CA GLY A 169 2.26 6.04 -0.94
C GLY A 169 2.20 4.52 -0.79
N CYS A 170 1.11 3.87 -1.24
CA CYS A 170 1.08 2.41 -1.26
C CYS A 170 2.13 1.85 -2.23
N VAL A 171 2.74 0.73 -1.85
CA VAL A 171 3.79 0.07 -2.63
C VAL A 171 3.28 -1.07 -3.52
N GLY A 172 2.00 -1.42 -3.39
CA GLY A 172 1.36 -2.48 -4.15
C GLY A 172 -0.13 -2.57 -3.84
N ALA A 173 -0.81 -3.49 -4.51
CA ALA A 173 -2.22 -3.80 -4.31
C ALA A 173 -2.49 -5.28 -4.51
N TRP A 174 -3.59 -5.77 -3.92
CA TRP A 174 -4.04 -7.14 -4.13
C TRP A 174 -4.71 -7.27 -5.49
N SER A 175 -4.33 -8.30 -6.24
CA SER A 175 -4.95 -8.68 -7.51
C SER A 175 -5.80 -9.93 -7.31
N LEU A 176 -7.13 -9.79 -7.45
CA LEU A 176 -8.08 -10.91 -7.34
C LEU A 176 -8.15 -11.76 -8.60
N HIS A 177 -7.71 -11.21 -9.75
CA HIS A 177 -7.75 -11.89 -11.03
C HIS A 177 -6.46 -11.61 -11.80
N PRO A 178 -5.96 -12.55 -12.64
CA PRO A 178 -4.74 -12.36 -13.43
C PRO A 178 -4.72 -11.09 -14.28
N SER A 179 -5.88 -10.65 -14.81
CA SER A 179 -5.97 -9.38 -15.57
C SER A 179 -5.57 -8.14 -14.77
N GLN A 180 -5.70 -8.17 -13.45
CA GLN A 180 -5.32 -7.05 -12.57
C GLN A 180 -3.81 -7.00 -12.30
N ILE A 181 -3.08 -8.10 -12.54
CA ILE A 181 -1.62 -8.12 -12.35
C ILE A 181 -0.91 -7.17 -13.32
N SER A 182 -1.33 -7.16 -14.59
CA SER A 182 -0.78 -6.24 -15.59
C SER A 182 -1.07 -4.78 -15.25
N ILE A 183 -2.27 -4.50 -14.73
CA ILE A 183 -2.67 -3.17 -14.27
C ILE A 183 -1.81 -2.75 -13.07
N ALA A 184 -1.67 -3.63 -12.08
CA ALA A 184 -0.83 -3.36 -10.91
C ALA A 184 0.63 -3.08 -11.31
N LYS A 185 1.23 -3.94 -12.15
CA LYS A 185 2.60 -3.71 -12.66
C LYS A 185 2.75 -2.37 -13.37
N LYS A 186 1.79 -1.99 -14.21
CA LYS A 186 1.80 -0.70 -14.90
C LYS A 186 1.73 0.48 -13.92
N VAL A 187 0.86 0.39 -12.91
CA VAL A 187 0.57 1.49 -12.00
C VAL A 187 1.64 1.68 -10.94
N PHE A 188 2.16 0.57 -10.38
CA PHE A 188 3.17 0.63 -9.30
C PHE A 188 4.61 0.75 -9.83
N ASN A 189 4.79 0.84 -11.14
CA ASN A 189 6.04 1.31 -11.73
C ASN A 189 6.00 2.85 -11.87
N PRO A 190 7.05 3.57 -11.49
CA PRO A 190 7.10 5.02 -11.64
C PRO A 190 7.09 5.42 -13.13
N ASP A 191 6.47 6.56 -13.42
CA ASP A 191 6.44 7.10 -14.79
C ASP A 191 7.85 7.45 -15.26
N PRO A 192 8.27 7.07 -16.49
CA PRO A 192 9.62 7.36 -16.99
C PRO A 192 9.97 8.84 -17.04
N ALA A 193 9.02 9.72 -17.33
CA ALA A 193 9.26 11.16 -17.34
C ALA A 193 9.48 11.69 -15.91
N GLU A 194 8.73 11.17 -14.93
CA GLU A 194 8.94 11.50 -13.51
C GLU A 194 10.30 10.99 -13.01
N VAL A 195 10.71 9.78 -13.40
CA VAL A 195 12.06 9.25 -13.09
C VAL A 195 13.14 10.14 -13.67
N ALA A 196 13.02 10.54 -14.94
CA ALA A 196 13.99 11.42 -15.59
C ALA A 196 14.07 12.78 -14.89
N PHE A 197 12.95 13.36 -14.50
CA PHE A 197 12.93 14.63 -13.77
C PHE A 197 13.49 14.48 -12.35
N ALA A 198 13.14 13.42 -11.65
CA ALA A 198 13.67 13.12 -10.32
C ALA A 198 15.22 12.95 -10.34
N LYS A 199 15.77 12.27 -11.35
CA LYS A 199 17.24 12.17 -11.53
C LYS A 199 17.89 13.55 -11.68
N ARG A 200 17.29 14.46 -12.44
CA ARG A 200 17.79 15.83 -12.59
C ARG A 200 17.78 16.61 -11.27
N ILE A 201 16.78 16.41 -10.41
CA ILE A 201 16.73 17.00 -9.07
C ILE A 201 17.91 16.50 -8.23
N LEU A 202 18.15 15.18 -8.21
CA LEU A 202 19.24 14.57 -7.45
C LEU A 202 20.63 15.02 -7.99
N GLU A 203 20.78 15.21 -9.30
CA GLU A 203 21.99 15.74 -9.91
C GLU A 203 22.25 17.21 -9.56
N ALA A 204 21.19 18.03 -9.53
CA ALA A 204 21.29 19.45 -9.20
C ALA A 204 21.56 19.70 -7.71
N MET A 205 21.17 18.75 -6.84
CA MET A 205 21.30 18.85 -5.39
C MET A 205 21.89 17.53 -4.84
N PRO A 206 23.20 17.23 -5.05
CA PRO A 206 23.78 15.92 -4.76
C PRO A 206 23.65 15.44 -3.31
N ASP A 207 23.67 16.36 -2.36
CA ASP A 207 23.53 16.10 -0.91
C ASP A 207 22.14 16.48 -0.36
N GLY A 208 21.23 16.94 -1.21
CA GLY A 208 19.90 17.39 -0.82
C GLY A 208 19.86 18.74 -0.12
N SER A 209 20.99 19.42 0.01
CA SER A 209 21.06 20.75 0.65
C SER A 209 20.82 21.89 -0.33
N GLY A 210 20.31 23.02 0.20
CA GLY A 210 20.11 24.24 -0.57
C GLY A 210 18.83 24.27 -1.39
N VAL A 211 18.84 25.03 -2.48
CA VAL A 211 17.73 25.25 -3.40
C VAL A 211 18.24 25.26 -4.83
N ALA A 212 17.57 24.60 -5.75
CA ALA A 212 17.84 24.63 -7.17
C ALA A 212 16.61 25.04 -7.98
N MET A 213 16.83 25.69 -9.13
CA MET A 213 15.75 26.00 -10.08
C MET A 213 15.82 25.06 -11.27
N LEU A 214 14.79 24.24 -11.48
CA LEU A 214 14.66 23.34 -12.62
C LEU A 214 13.33 23.59 -13.34
N ASP A 215 13.41 23.88 -14.63
CA ASP A 215 12.26 24.15 -15.49
C ASP A 215 11.31 25.25 -14.91
N GLY A 216 11.89 26.28 -14.28
CA GLY A 216 11.14 27.37 -13.66
C GLY A 216 10.48 27.05 -12.32
N LYS A 217 10.74 25.86 -11.76
CA LYS A 217 10.22 25.43 -10.46
C LYS A 217 11.36 25.32 -9.44
N MET A 218 11.09 25.79 -8.25
CA MET A 218 12.01 25.67 -7.12
C MET A 218 12.02 24.22 -6.61
N GLN A 219 13.22 23.70 -6.40
CA GLN A 219 13.48 22.42 -5.76
C GLN A 219 14.21 22.67 -4.43
N ASP A 220 13.85 21.95 -3.40
CA ASP A 220 14.36 22.04 -2.04
C ASP A 220 14.57 20.64 -1.43
N ASP A 221 14.90 20.56 -0.14
CA ASP A 221 15.04 19.31 0.60
C ASP A 221 13.81 18.39 0.50
N ALA A 222 12.59 18.96 0.53
CA ALA A 222 11.36 18.17 0.45
C ALA A 222 11.20 17.54 -0.93
N THR A 223 11.40 18.30 -1.99
CA THR A 223 11.35 17.80 -3.38
C THR A 223 12.49 16.84 -3.70
N TRP A 224 13.67 17.04 -3.11
CA TRP A 224 14.79 16.10 -3.20
C TRP A 224 14.45 14.74 -2.56
N LYS A 225 13.85 14.73 -1.36
CA LYS A 225 13.40 13.49 -0.70
C LYS A 225 12.36 12.75 -1.55
N GLN A 226 11.41 13.46 -2.15
CA GLN A 226 10.43 12.87 -3.06
C GLN A 226 11.09 12.29 -4.32
N ALA A 227 12.02 13.03 -4.93
CA ALA A 227 12.79 12.57 -6.08
C ALA A 227 13.58 11.29 -5.76
N LYS A 228 14.18 11.23 -4.56
CA LYS A 228 14.91 10.04 -4.10
C LYS A 228 14.00 8.81 -4.02
N VAL A 229 12.79 8.94 -3.50
CA VAL A 229 11.81 7.83 -3.44
C VAL A 229 11.50 7.30 -4.84
N ILE A 230 11.26 8.18 -5.82
CA ILE A 230 10.96 7.81 -7.21
C ILE A 230 12.14 7.08 -7.85
N VAL A 231 13.36 7.61 -7.70
CA VAL A 231 14.56 7.01 -8.28
C VAL A 231 14.92 5.68 -7.62
N ASP A 232 14.77 5.56 -6.31
CA ASP A 232 15.04 4.31 -5.60
C ASP A 232 14.02 3.23 -6.00
N LEU A 233 12.75 3.58 -6.17
CA LEU A 233 11.75 2.67 -6.72
C LEU A 233 12.09 2.25 -8.15
N ALA A 234 12.51 3.19 -9.02
CA ALA A 234 12.93 2.87 -10.38
C ALA A 234 14.10 1.88 -10.40
N LYS A 235 15.08 2.02 -9.50
CA LYS A 235 16.19 1.08 -9.34
C LYS A 235 15.73 -0.31 -8.92
N LEU A 236 14.76 -0.41 -8.00
CA LEU A 236 14.19 -1.69 -7.57
C LEU A 236 13.47 -2.40 -8.73
N VAL A 237 12.74 -1.67 -9.56
CA VAL A 237 12.08 -2.20 -10.75
C VAL A 237 13.13 -2.63 -11.78
N ALA A 238 14.10 -1.78 -12.08
CA ALA A 238 15.17 -2.03 -13.04
C ALA A 238 16.00 -3.29 -12.69
N ALA A 239 16.21 -3.55 -11.41
CA ALA A 239 16.94 -4.74 -10.96
C ALA A 239 16.25 -6.08 -11.31
N LYS A 240 14.95 -6.05 -11.64
CA LYS A 240 14.13 -7.23 -11.95
C LYS A 240 13.54 -7.23 -13.35
N ASP A 241 13.62 -6.10 -14.05
CA ASP A 241 13.02 -5.90 -15.36
C ASP A 241 13.99 -5.11 -16.25
N ALA A 242 14.64 -5.84 -17.18
CA ALA A 242 15.66 -5.28 -18.08
C ALA A 242 15.09 -4.27 -19.09
N GLU A 243 13.81 -4.41 -19.48
CA GLU A 243 13.15 -3.45 -20.35
C GLU A 243 12.95 -2.12 -19.61
N MET A 244 12.46 -2.19 -18.37
CA MET A 244 12.30 -1.01 -17.54
C MET A 244 13.64 -0.38 -17.16
N ALA A 245 14.70 -1.17 -16.96
CA ALA A 245 16.04 -0.64 -16.75
C ALA A 245 16.50 0.22 -17.93
N ALA A 246 16.31 -0.26 -19.15
CA ALA A 246 16.63 0.51 -20.37
C ALA A 246 15.78 1.80 -20.49
N ILE A 247 14.50 1.72 -20.20
CA ILE A 247 13.57 2.86 -20.22
C ILE A 247 13.97 3.92 -19.19
N TYR A 248 14.37 3.53 -18.00
CA TYR A 248 14.81 4.47 -16.95
C TYR A 248 16.26 4.94 -17.12
N GLY A 249 17.02 4.33 -18.01
CA GLY A 249 18.46 4.61 -18.18
C GLY A 249 19.27 4.27 -16.93
N LEU A 250 19.00 3.08 -16.36
CA LEU A 250 19.59 2.54 -15.13
C LEU A 250 20.35 1.23 -15.42
#